data_22054d420597bcf1a977313480eb4d3e
#
_entry.id   22054d420597bcf1a977313480eb4d3e
#
_cell.length_a   1.000
_cell.length_b   1.000
_cell.length_c   1.000
_cell.angle_alpha   90.00
_cell.angle_beta   90.00
_cell.angle_gamma   90.00
#
_symmetry.space_group_name_H-M   'P 1'
#
loop_
_entity.id
_entity.type
_entity.pdbx_description
1 polymer ?
#
loop_
_entity_poly.entity_id
_entity_poly.type
_entity_poly.pdbx_seq_one_letter_code
_entity_poly.pdbx_strand_id
1 'polypeptide(L)'
;EIIDAKTVGLIDNKISLGKLSGRSAVRARLEEMGYDLSREDLNDAFARFKDLADRKREITDRDLEAIVSEQVQLPESKFLISHVQVSCGSTSKPTATVTLLNTEDHTEDTAVAIGTGPVDAVCEALNALAKVPNELIEFSVKSVTEGIDALGEVTIKIRNNNKIYSGHSADTDVVVAAANAFVNALNRLVFSEKKNSIHPQFDNLESPNKKTLSNPKN
;
A
#
# COMPACT_ATOMS: atom_id res chain seq x y z
N GLU A 1 31.80 -13.66 -1.54
CA GLU A 1 30.76 -14.63 -1.16
C GLU A 1 29.67 -13.84 -0.44
N ILE A 2 28.53 -13.59 -1.12
CA ILE A 2 27.43 -12.78 -0.60
C ILE A 2 26.49 -13.76 0.10
N ILE A 3 26.41 -13.67 1.41
CA ILE A 3 25.47 -14.47 2.22
C ILE A 3 24.05 -13.96 1.90
N ASP A 4 23.19 -14.84 1.39
CA ASP A 4 21.78 -14.54 1.14
C ASP A 4 21.06 -14.34 2.50
N ALA A 5 20.42 -13.17 2.67
CA ALA A 5 19.73 -12.78 3.91
C ALA A 5 18.67 -13.79 4.36
N LYS A 6 18.08 -14.56 3.42
CA LYS A 6 17.11 -15.63 3.70
C LYS A 6 17.71 -16.81 4.43
N THR A 7 19.01 -17.09 4.25
CA THR A 7 19.72 -18.20 4.91
C THR A 7 20.05 -17.93 6.37
N VAL A 8 19.98 -16.68 6.83
CA VAL A 8 20.22 -16.27 8.23
C VAL A 8 18.93 -15.88 8.98
N GLY A 9 17.76 -16.23 8.43
CA GLY A 9 16.46 -16.00 9.12
C GLY A 9 15.99 -14.55 9.14
N LEU A 10 16.57 -13.67 8.34
CA LEU A 10 16.09 -12.31 8.14
C LEU A 10 14.96 -12.33 7.09
N ILE A 11 13.74 -12.24 7.57
CA ILE A 11 12.52 -12.36 6.77
C ILE A 11 12.29 -11.12 5.89
N ASP A 12 12.95 -10.00 6.15
CA ASP A 12 12.80 -8.77 5.36
C ASP A 12 14.10 -7.95 5.35
N ASN A 13 14.63 -7.68 4.18
CA ASN A 13 15.61 -6.60 3.99
C ASN A 13 14.84 -5.26 4.05
N LYS A 14 14.37 -4.86 5.24
CA LYS A 14 13.89 -3.49 5.44
C LYS A 14 15.09 -2.56 5.28
N ILE A 15 15.21 -1.96 4.10
CA ILE A 15 16.17 -0.89 3.88
C ILE A 15 15.75 0.25 4.80
N SER A 16 16.46 0.40 5.92
CA SER A 16 16.28 1.56 6.80
C SER A 16 16.70 2.82 6.05
N LEU A 17 15.75 3.70 5.80
CA LEU A 17 16.00 4.96 5.13
C LEU A 17 16.46 6.01 6.13
N GLY A 18 17.51 6.75 5.78
CA GLY A 18 18.08 7.77 6.61
C GLY A 18 18.88 8.80 5.80
N LYS A 19 19.65 9.65 6.50
CA LYS A 19 20.43 10.76 5.92
C LYS A 19 21.28 10.36 4.70
N LEU A 20 21.84 9.16 4.70
CA LEU A 20 22.71 8.65 3.63
C LEU A 20 21.95 7.98 2.46
N SER A 21 20.63 7.82 2.59
CA SER A 21 19.84 7.19 1.54
C SER A 21 19.76 8.06 0.31
N GLY A 22 20.05 7.47 -0.85
CA GLY A 22 19.98 8.12 -2.15
C GLY A 22 18.55 8.12 -2.73
N ARG A 23 18.35 8.91 -3.80
CA ARG A 23 17.06 9.05 -4.50
C ARG A 23 16.51 7.70 -4.98
N SER A 24 17.36 6.82 -5.49
CA SER A 24 16.95 5.50 -5.98
C SER A 24 16.39 4.61 -4.86
N ALA A 25 16.94 4.70 -3.64
CA ALA A 25 16.44 3.95 -2.49
C ALA A 25 15.07 4.47 -2.02
N VAL A 26 14.89 5.81 -2.00
CA VAL A 26 13.61 6.43 -1.67
C VAL A 26 12.56 6.08 -2.72
N ARG A 27 12.91 6.16 -4.01
CA ARG A 27 12.04 5.75 -5.11
C ARG A 27 11.60 4.30 -4.99
N ALA A 28 12.55 3.37 -4.83
CA ALA A 28 12.25 1.94 -4.70
C ALA A 28 11.30 1.68 -3.52
N ARG A 29 11.52 2.36 -2.37
CA ARG A 29 10.65 2.20 -1.22
C ARG A 29 9.25 2.74 -1.46
N LEU A 30 9.13 3.88 -2.12
CA LEU A 30 7.83 4.45 -2.50
C LEU A 30 7.10 3.55 -3.50
N GLU A 31 7.80 2.98 -4.48
CA GLU A 31 7.24 1.99 -5.42
C GLU A 31 6.77 0.72 -4.68
N GLU A 32 7.53 0.21 -3.70
CA GLU A 32 7.11 -0.90 -2.84
C GLU A 32 5.85 -0.56 -2.02
N MET A 33 5.68 0.70 -1.62
CA MET A 33 4.50 1.19 -0.92
C MET A 33 3.31 1.48 -1.85
N GLY A 34 3.47 1.31 -3.17
CA GLY A 34 2.43 1.52 -4.17
C GLY A 34 2.33 2.96 -4.71
N TYR A 35 3.34 3.80 -4.43
CA TYR A 35 3.41 5.16 -4.96
C TYR A 35 4.24 5.17 -6.24
N ASP A 36 3.60 5.45 -7.38
CA ASP A 36 4.25 5.68 -8.66
C ASP A 36 4.32 7.19 -8.94
N LEU A 37 5.46 7.80 -8.61
CA LEU A 37 5.68 9.23 -8.72
C LEU A 37 6.31 9.59 -10.07
N SER A 38 5.89 10.72 -10.64
CA SER A 38 6.59 11.33 -11.75
C SER A 38 8.03 11.72 -11.35
N ARG A 39 8.89 12.02 -12.33
CA ARG A 39 10.27 12.44 -12.03
C ARG A 39 10.32 13.76 -11.25
N GLU A 40 9.37 14.65 -11.49
CA GLU A 40 9.26 15.95 -10.82
C GLU A 40 8.77 15.76 -9.37
N ASP A 41 7.67 15.03 -9.18
CA ASP A 41 7.13 14.73 -7.85
C ASP A 41 8.15 13.96 -6.98
N LEU A 42 8.90 13.04 -7.58
CA LEU A 42 9.98 12.33 -6.88
C LEU A 42 11.11 13.28 -6.44
N ASN A 43 11.46 14.29 -7.24
CA ASN A 43 12.48 15.25 -6.87
C ASN A 43 12.04 16.07 -5.66
N ASP A 44 10.80 16.52 -5.66
CA ASP A 44 10.23 17.32 -4.56
C ASP A 44 10.06 16.47 -3.29
N ALA A 45 9.54 15.23 -3.44
CA ALA A 45 9.47 14.28 -2.32
C ALA A 45 10.86 13.98 -1.76
N PHE A 46 11.87 13.84 -2.61
CA PHE A 46 13.25 13.61 -2.18
C PHE A 46 13.87 14.81 -1.46
N ALA A 47 13.57 16.04 -1.87
CA ALA A 47 14.03 17.25 -1.17
C ALA A 47 13.47 17.27 0.26
N ARG A 48 12.16 17.06 0.43
CA ARG A 48 11.50 16.96 1.74
C ARG A 48 12.01 15.80 2.59
N PHE A 49 12.26 14.65 1.94
CA PHE A 49 12.88 13.51 2.60
C PHE A 49 14.24 13.89 3.21
N LYS A 50 15.07 14.65 2.48
CA LYS A 50 16.36 15.12 2.99
C LYS A 50 16.21 16.07 4.17
N ASP A 51 15.28 17.01 4.11
CA ASP A 51 14.99 17.93 5.21
C ASP A 51 14.53 17.18 6.48
N LEU A 52 13.72 16.14 6.30
CA LEU A 52 13.28 15.30 7.41
C LEU A 52 14.41 14.42 7.96
N ALA A 53 15.22 13.84 7.08
CA ALA A 53 16.36 12.99 7.43
C ALA A 53 17.50 13.76 8.15
N ASP A 54 17.57 15.08 7.98
CA ASP A 54 18.48 15.93 8.76
C ASP A 54 18.02 16.13 10.21
N ARG A 55 16.72 16.02 10.46
CA ARG A 55 16.09 16.21 11.77
C ARG A 55 15.80 14.88 12.48
N LYS A 56 15.62 13.79 11.75
CA LYS A 56 15.24 12.47 12.26
C LYS A 56 16.23 11.42 11.81
N ARG A 57 16.73 10.62 12.75
CA ARG A 57 17.79 9.64 12.50
C ARG A 57 17.34 8.50 11.59
N GLU A 58 16.09 8.09 11.68
CA GLU A 58 15.49 7.00 10.93
C GLU A 58 14.13 7.43 10.36
N ILE A 59 13.95 7.25 9.06
CA ILE A 59 12.72 7.60 8.36
C ILE A 59 11.87 6.34 8.18
N THR A 60 10.65 6.40 8.69
CA THR A 60 9.67 5.32 8.60
C THR A 60 8.83 5.42 7.33
N ASP A 61 8.15 4.34 6.96
CA ASP A 61 7.20 4.35 5.84
C ASP A 61 6.11 5.42 6.00
N ARG A 62 5.67 5.66 7.23
CA ARG A 62 4.69 6.69 7.56
C ARG A 62 5.21 8.12 7.30
N ASP A 63 6.50 8.34 7.55
CA ASP A 63 7.14 9.62 7.23
C ASP A 63 7.20 9.84 5.71
N LEU A 64 7.51 8.78 4.95
CA LEU A 64 7.49 8.82 3.48
C LEU A 64 6.07 9.08 2.96
N GLU A 65 5.09 8.43 3.54
CA GLU A 65 3.70 8.62 3.19
C GLU A 65 3.24 10.06 3.44
N ALA A 66 3.61 10.66 4.58
CA ALA A 66 3.31 12.06 4.88
C ALA A 66 3.96 13.01 3.86
N ILE A 67 5.22 12.76 3.46
CA ILE A 67 5.93 13.54 2.45
C ILE A 67 5.21 13.51 1.11
N VAL A 68 4.70 12.34 0.71
CA VAL A 68 4.06 12.14 -0.60
C VAL A 68 2.62 12.60 -0.59
N SER A 69 1.87 12.39 0.49
CA SER A 69 0.44 12.75 0.57
C SER A 69 0.18 14.26 0.48
N GLU A 70 1.15 15.11 0.79
CA GLU A 70 1.05 16.55 0.58
C GLU A 70 1.18 16.98 -0.90
N GLN A 71 1.77 16.14 -1.76
CA GLN A 71 2.02 16.46 -3.18
C GLN A 71 1.13 15.69 -4.14
N VAL A 72 0.87 14.43 -3.82
CA VAL A 72 -0.14 13.67 -4.53
C VAL A 72 -1.47 14.11 -3.92
N GLN A 73 -2.26 14.88 -4.67
CA GLN A 73 -3.69 14.95 -4.36
C GLN A 73 -4.11 13.50 -4.14
N LEU A 74 -4.41 13.15 -2.88
CA LEU A 74 -5.00 11.83 -2.60
C LEU A 74 -6.15 11.70 -3.56
N PRO A 75 -6.13 10.69 -4.45
CA PRO A 75 -7.22 10.53 -5.39
C PRO A 75 -8.51 10.54 -4.57
N GLU A 76 -9.54 11.18 -5.09
CA GLU A 76 -10.88 11.04 -4.51
C GLU A 76 -11.08 9.56 -4.23
N SER A 77 -11.22 9.21 -2.95
CA SER A 77 -11.32 7.82 -2.54
C SER A 77 -12.52 7.21 -3.26
N LYS A 78 -12.30 6.25 -4.15
CA LYS A 78 -13.38 5.60 -4.89
C LYS A 78 -14.33 4.88 -3.94
N PHE A 79 -13.79 4.29 -2.87
CA PHE A 79 -14.53 3.54 -1.88
C PHE A 79 -14.45 4.20 -0.52
N LEU A 80 -15.59 4.34 0.13
CA LEU A 80 -15.72 4.79 1.52
C LEU A 80 -16.60 3.79 2.27
N ILE A 81 -16.24 3.52 3.54
CA ILE A 81 -17.07 2.66 4.39
C ILE A 81 -18.17 3.52 5.01
N SER A 82 -19.43 3.15 4.76
CA SER A 82 -20.59 3.75 5.40
C SER A 82 -20.96 3.02 6.69
N HIS A 83 -20.77 1.68 6.73
CA HIS A 83 -21.15 0.88 7.90
C HIS A 83 -20.29 -0.38 7.99
N VAL A 84 -19.89 -0.71 9.23
CA VAL A 84 -19.25 -1.99 9.58
C VAL A 84 -19.92 -2.54 10.85
N GLN A 85 -20.37 -3.78 10.77
CA GLN A 85 -20.87 -4.52 11.93
C GLN A 85 -20.25 -5.91 11.93
N VAL A 86 -19.72 -6.33 13.07
CA VAL A 86 -19.11 -7.66 13.23
C VAL A 86 -19.75 -8.39 14.40
N SER A 87 -20.09 -9.64 14.18
CA SER A 87 -20.51 -10.58 15.23
C SER A 87 -19.48 -11.69 15.32
N CYS A 88 -18.87 -11.85 16.49
CA CYS A 88 -17.89 -12.90 16.75
C CYS A 88 -18.01 -13.41 18.21
N GLY A 89 -17.52 -14.61 18.44
CA GLY A 89 -17.51 -15.23 19.76
C GLY A 89 -16.85 -16.61 19.73
N SER A 90 -16.61 -17.20 20.89
CA SER A 90 -15.89 -18.48 21.01
C SER A 90 -16.59 -19.67 20.34
N THR A 91 -17.91 -19.59 20.17
CA THR A 91 -18.74 -20.66 19.61
C THR A 91 -19.44 -20.29 18.30
N SER A 92 -19.39 -19.01 17.90
CA SER A 92 -19.99 -18.53 16.65
C SER A 92 -18.93 -18.28 15.58
N LYS A 93 -19.29 -18.52 14.31
CA LYS A 93 -18.42 -18.15 13.19
C LYS A 93 -18.37 -16.62 13.09
N PRO A 94 -17.20 -16.00 13.01
CA PRO A 94 -17.09 -14.58 12.77
C PRO A 94 -17.81 -14.18 11.49
N THR A 95 -18.71 -13.21 11.61
CA THR A 95 -19.54 -12.72 10.50
C THR A 95 -19.48 -11.22 10.47
N ALA A 96 -19.23 -10.63 9.30
CA ALA A 96 -19.22 -9.18 9.11
C ALA A 96 -20.31 -8.77 8.12
N THR A 97 -20.97 -7.64 8.42
CA THR A 97 -21.83 -6.89 7.48
C THR A 97 -21.14 -5.57 7.21
N VAL A 98 -20.83 -5.29 5.95
CA VAL A 98 -20.16 -4.07 5.53
C VAL A 98 -20.97 -3.37 4.46
N THR A 99 -21.13 -2.05 4.59
CA THR A 99 -21.71 -1.19 3.54
C THR A 99 -20.62 -0.30 2.99
N LEU A 100 -20.42 -0.33 1.68
CA LEU A 100 -19.42 0.41 0.95
C LEU A 100 -20.10 1.41 0.01
N LEU A 101 -19.72 2.68 0.12
CA LEU A 101 -20.10 3.73 -0.80
C LEU A 101 -19.08 3.81 -1.94
N ASN A 102 -19.53 3.69 -3.19
CA ASN A 102 -18.75 4.05 -4.35
C ASN A 102 -18.99 5.53 -4.67
N THR A 103 -17.96 6.35 -4.56
CA THR A 103 -18.06 7.81 -4.72
C THR A 103 -18.22 8.25 -6.18
N GLU A 104 -17.90 7.39 -7.16
CA GLU A 104 -17.99 7.72 -8.59
C GLU A 104 -19.43 7.72 -9.09
N ASP A 105 -20.23 6.77 -8.63
CA ASP A 105 -21.64 6.61 -9.01
C ASP A 105 -22.60 6.86 -7.85
N HIS A 106 -22.09 7.19 -6.66
CA HIS A 106 -22.86 7.43 -5.44
C HIS A 106 -23.76 6.24 -5.03
N THR A 107 -23.33 5.02 -5.36
CA THR A 107 -24.05 3.80 -4.97
C THR A 107 -23.54 3.26 -3.64
N GLU A 108 -24.46 2.78 -2.82
CA GLU A 108 -24.16 2.06 -1.58
C GLU A 108 -24.56 0.60 -1.72
N ASP A 109 -23.59 -0.28 -1.59
CA ASP A 109 -23.80 -1.72 -1.60
C ASP A 109 -23.43 -2.34 -0.27
N THR A 110 -24.18 -3.35 0.16
CA THR A 110 -23.95 -4.08 1.41
C THR A 110 -23.64 -5.54 1.13
N ALA A 111 -22.60 -6.06 1.77
CA ALA A 111 -22.27 -7.48 1.75
C ALA A 111 -22.14 -8.05 3.14
N VAL A 112 -22.41 -9.35 3.26
CA VAL A 112 -22.21 -10.15 4.45
C VAL A 112 -21.24 -11.27 4.13
N ALA A 113 -20.22 -11.44 4.97
CA ALA A 113 -19.26 -12.52 4.81
C ALA A 113 -18.94 -13.19 6.14
N ILE A 114 -18.46 -14.42 6.06
CA ILE A 114 -17.98 -15.24 7.16
C ILE A 114 -16.47 -15.37 7.01
N GLY A 115 -15.74 -15.24 8.10
CA GLY A 115 -14.28 -15.40 8.11
C GLY A 115 -13.78 -16.32 9.21
N THR A 116 -12.48 -16.52 9.24
CA THR A 116 -11.77 -17.24 10.31
C THR A 116 -11.62 -16.39 11.56
N GLY A 117 -11.72 -15.05 11.41
CA GLY A 117 -11.69 -14.05 12.46
C GLY A 117 -12.50 -12.81 12.07
N PRO A 118 -12.69 -11.85 13.02
CA PRO A 118 -13.49 -10.64 12.76
C PRO A 118 -12.93 -9.79 11.62
N VAL A 119 -11.61 -9.60 11.58
CA VAL A 119 -10.94 -8.83 10.51
C VAL A 119 -11.04 -9.54 9.16
N ASP A 120 -10.84 -10.87 9.15
CA ASP A 120 -10.95 -11.68 7.94
C ASP A 120 -12.36 -11.61 7.35
N ALA A 121 -13.40 -11.73 8.18
CA ALA A 121 -14.79 -11.57 7.75
C ALA A 121 -15.06 -10.19 7.11
N VAL A 122 -14.47 -9.12 7.67
CA VAL A 122 -14.57 -7.77 7.11
C VAL A 122 -13.86 -7.67 5.74
N CYS A 123 -12.64 -8.21 5.63
CA CYS A 123 -11.89 -8.21 4.38
C CYS A 123 -12.62 -8.98 3.27
N GLU A 124 -13.22 -10.13 3.60
CA GLU A 124 -14.02 -10.91 2.66
C GLU A 124 -15.27 -10.14 2.19
N ALA A 125 -15.98 -9.46 3.10
CA ALA A 125 -17.12 -8.62 2.73
C ALA A 125 -16.70 -7.46 1.82
N LEU A 126 -15.59 -6.78 2.13
CA LEU A 126 -15.04 -5.71 1.31
C LEU A 126 -14.59 -6.19 -0.07
N ASN A 127 -13.96 -7.36 -0.16
CA ASN A 127 -13.58 -7.98 -1.44
C ASN A 127 -14.81 -8.28 -2.31
N ALA A 128 -15.88 -8.78 -1.72
CA ALA A 128 -17.13 -9.07 -2.43
C ALA A 128 -17.77 -7.80 -3.01
N LEU A 129 -17.64 -6.65 -2.31
CA LEU A 129 -18.16 -5.35 -2.75
C LEU A 129 -17.25 -4.68 -3.78
N ALA A 130 -15.96 -4.57 -3.49
CA ALA A 130 -15.01 -3.86 -4.34
C ALA A 130 -14.77 -4.57 -5.68
N LYS A 131 -14.84 -5.90 -5.70
CA LYS A 131 -14.62 -6.76 -6.90
C LYS A 131 -13.29 -6.48 -7.60
N VAL A 132 -12.28 -6.09 -6.81
CA VAL A 132 -10.92 -5.82 -7.28
C VAL A 132 -10.03 -7.00 -6.88
N PRO A 133 -9.44 -7.74 -7.82
CA PRO A 133 -8.56 -8.85 -7.49
C PRO A 133 -7.39 -8.39 -6.62
N ASN A 134 -7.23 -9.02 -5.47
CA ASN A 134 -6.12 -8.74 -4.58
C ASN A 134 -5.85 -9.93 -3.64
N GLU A 135 -4.68 -9.95 -3.05
CA GLU A 135 -4.26 -10.92 -2.04
C GLU A 135 -3.73 -10.16 -0.83
N LEU A 136 -4.28 -10.41 0.35
CA LEU A 136 -3.77 -9.87 1.60
C LEU A 136 -2.44 -10.55 1.94
N ILE A 137 -1.35 -9.77 2.00
CA ILE A 137 0.00 -10.30 2.26
C ILE A 137 0.55 -9.91 3.63
N GLU A 138 0.07 -8.83 4.21
CA GLU A 138 0.49 -8.39 5.55
C GLU A 138 -0.67 -7.73 6.29
N PHE A 139 -0.84 -8.11 7.54
CA PHE A 139 -1.70 -7.46 8.52
C PHE A 139 -0.90 -7.20 9.79
N SER A 140 -0.79 -5.96 10.22
CA SER A 140 -0.02 -5.56 11.39
C SER A 140 -0.83 -4.58 12.23
N VAL A 141 -0.83 -4.80 13.54
CA VAL A 141 -1.45 -3.91 14.52
C VAL A 141 -0.38 -3.43 15.49
N LYS A 142 -0.35 -2.11 15.74
CA LYS A 142 0.52 -1.49 16.74
C LYS A 142 -0.32 -0.62 17.66
N SER A 143 -0.06 -0.67 18.95
CA SER A 143 -0.62 0.30 19.89
C SER A 143 0.14 1.61 19.74
N VAL A 144 -0.59 2.72 19.60
CA VAL A 144 -0.01 4.07 19.46
C VAL A 144 -0.01 4.79 20.80
N THR A 145 -0.99 4.48 21.66
CA THR A 145 -1.15 5.07 22.99
C THR A 145 -1.33 3.97 24.04
N GLU A 146 -1.17 4.33 25.31
CA GLU A 146 -1.38 3.43 26.42
C GLU A 146 -2.76 3.70 27.08
N GLY A 147 -3.37 2.67 27.67
CA GLY A 147 -4.63 2.77 28.39
C GLY A 147 -5.80 2.04 27.74
N ILE A 148 -6.98 2.20 28.30
CA ILE A 148 -8.21 1.53 27.84
C ILE A 148 -8.69 2.13 26.50
N ASP A 149 -8.43 3.43 26.29
CA ASP A 149 -8.77 4.15 25.06
C ASP A 149 -7.57 4.19 24.07
N ALA A 150 -6.67 3.19 24.15
CA ALA A 150 -5.51 3.10 23.28
C ALA A 150 -5.94 2.99 21.80
N LEU A 151 -5.34 3.85 20.97
CA LEU A 151 -5.52 3.76 19.52
C LEU A 151 -4.71 2.58 18.98
N GLY A 152 -5.38 1.68 18.26
CA GLY A 152 -4.76 0.63 17.46
C GLY A 152 -4.47 1.14 16.06
N GLU A 153 -3.20 1.32 15.71
CA GLU A 153 -2.79 1.58 14.33
C GLU A 153 -2.71 0.27 13.57
N VAL A 154 -3.45 0.18 12.48
CA VAL A 154 -3.49 -0.98 11.59
C VAL A 154 -2.81 -0.64 10.27
N THR A 155 -1.92 -1.52 9.85
CA THR A 155 -1.30 -1.51 8.53
C THR A 155 -1.71 -2.77 7.78
N ILE A 156 -2.25 -2.60 6.58
CA ILE A 156 -2.60 -3.68 5.67
C ILE A 156 -1.81 -3.51 4.38
N LYS A 157 -1.27 -4.63 3.86
CA LYS A 157 -0.69 -4.68 2.53
C LYS A 157 -1.42 -5.71 1.71
N ILE A 158 -1.85 -5.30 0.53
CA ILE A 158 -2.47 -6.16 -0.48
C ILE A 158 -1.58 -6.22 -1.71
N ARG A 159 -1.63 -7.34 -2.44
CA ARG A 159 -0.90 -7.54 -3.68
C ARG A 159 -1.87 -7.71 -4.84
N ASN A 160 -1.58 -7.04 -5.95
CA ASN A 160 -2.20 -7.26 -7.25
C ASN A 160 -1.10 -7.22 -8.32
N ASN A 161 -1.03 -8.24 -9.20
CA ASN A 161 -0.10 -8.30 -10.33
C ASN A 161 1.36 -7.90 -9.98
N ASN A 162 1.98 -8.50 -8.95
CA ASN A 162 3.32 -8.20 -8.46
C ASN A 162 3.54 -6.80 -7.84
N LYS A 163 2.52 -5.94 -7.77
CA LYS A 163 2.59 -4.66 -7.07
C LYS A 163 1.94 -4.80 -5.69
N ILE A 164 2.52 -4.13 -4.72
CA ILE A 164 2.05 -4.11 -3.33
C ILE A 164 1.47 -2.73 -3.03
N TYR A 165 0.30 -2.71 -2.41
CA TYR A 165 -0.40 -1.50 -2.01
C TYR A 165 -0.64 -1.54 -0.51
N SER A 166 -0.20 -0.50 0.19
CA SER A 166 -0.35 -0.38 1.64
C SER A 166 -1.53 0.52 1.99
N GLY A 167 -2.25 0.18 3.04
CA GLY A 167 -3.25 1.04 3.65
C GLY A 167 -3.03 1.13 5.15
N HIS A 168 -3.27 2.29 5.73
CA HIS A 168 -3.10 2.57 7.15
C HIS A 168 -4.35 3.23 7.69
N SER A 169 -4.69 2.89 8.93
CA SER A 169 -5.73 3.56 9.70
C SER A 169 -5.49 3.37 11.19
N ALA A 170 -6.04 4.24 12.01
CA ALA A 170 -5.98 4.12 13.46
C ALA A 170 -7.37 4.41 14.03
N ASP A 171 -7.80 3.56 14.96
CA ASP A 171 -9.07 3.68 15.67
C ASP A 171 -8.94 3.01 17.04
N THR A 172 -9.84 3.32 17.96
CA THR A 172 -9.98 2.57 19.23
C THR A 172 -10.54 1.16 19.00
N ASP A 173 -11.33 0.98 17.93
CA ASP A 173 -11.77 -0.33 17.44
C ASP A 173 -10.84 -0.82 16.34
N VAL A 174 -10.03 -1.85 16.64
CA VAL A 174 -9.08 -2.45 15.72
C VAL A 174 -9.76 -3.02 14.47
N VAL A 175 -11.01 -3.46 14.57
CA VAL A 175 -11.76 -3.99 13.42
C VAL A 175 -12.15 -2.86 12.47
N VAL A 176 -12.59 -1.73 13.01
CA VAL A 176 -12.86 -0.51 12.22
C VAL A 176 -11.59 0.03 11.62
N ALA A 177 -10.48 0.09 12.37
CA ALA A 177 -9.18 0.47 11.85
C ALA A 177 -8.73 -0.45 10.70
N ALA A 178 -8.92 -1.77 10.85
CA ALA A 178 -8.58 -2.75 9.81
C ALA A 178 -9.43 -2.57 8.54
N ALA A 179 -10.73 -2.35 8.69
CA ALA A 179 -11.64 -2.08 7.58
C ALA A 179 -11.18 -0.86 6.77
N ASN A 180 -10.93 0.26 7.45
CA ASN A 180 -10.47 1.50 6.83
C ASN A 180 -9.07 1.34 6.18
N ALA A 181 -8.14 0.65 6.84
CA ALA A 181 -6.82 0.37 6.28
C ALA A 181 -6.92 -0.46 4.99
N PHE A 182 -7.82 -1.46 4.95
CA PHE A 182 -8.04 -2.29 3.77
C PHE A 182 -8.62 -1.46 2.61
N VAL A 183 -9.64 -0.65 2.87
CA VAL A 183 -10.23 0.24 1.85
C VAL A 183 -9.23 1.27 1.35
N ASN A 184 -8.35 1.81 2.21
CA ASN A 184 -7.28 2.70 1.79
C ASN A 184 -6.29 2.01 0.84
N ALA A 185 -5.94 0.73 1.09
CA ALA A 185 -5.11 -0.06 0.18
C ALA A 185 -5.81 -0.32 -1.17
N LEU A 186 -7.11 -0.66 -1.15
CA LEU A 186 -7.93 -0.84 -2.36
C LEU A 186 -8.02 0.44 -3.20
N ASN A 187 -8.24 1.59 -2.56
CA ASN A 187 -8.30 2.89 -3.25
C ASN A 187 -6.99 3.21 -3.99
N ARG A 188 -5.83 2.91 -3.36
CA ARG A 188 -4.52 3.06 -3.99
C ARG A 188 -4.34 2.13 -5.18
N LEU A 189 -4.78 0.87 -5.04
CA LEU A 189 -4.73 -0.10 -6.13
C LEU A 189 -5.54 0.40 -7.34
N VAL A 190 -6.81 0.76 -7.13
CA VAL A 190 -7.69 1.22 -8.20
C VAL A 190 -7.17 2.49 -8.87
N PHE A 191 -6.63 3.42 -8.10
CA PHE A 191 -6.01 4.64 -8.64
C PHE A 191 -4.80 4.33 -9.53
N SER A 192 -3.92 3.42 -9.07
CA SER A 192 -2.75 2.99 -9.86
C SER A 192 -3.16 2.32 -11.17
N GLU A 193 -4.21 1.48 -11.17
CA GLU A 193 -4.73 0.85 -12.39
C GLU A 193 -5.31 1.87 -13.37
N LYS A 194 -6.07 2.86 -12.89
CA LYS A 194 -6.60 3.95 -13.74
C LYS A 194 -5.47 4.74 -14.39
N LYS A 195 -4.44 5.10 -13.64
CA LYS A 195 -3.28 5.86 -14.16
C LYS A 195 -2.55 5.07 -15.26
N ASN A 196 -2.34 3.76 -15.06
CA ASN A 196 -1.70 2.89 -16.05
C ASN A 196 -2.56 2.70 -17.32
N SER A 197 -3.90 2.77 -17.21
CA SER A 197 -4.81 2.68 -18.36
C SER A 197 -4.81 3.96 -19.21
N ILE A 198 -4.53 5.12 -18.60
CA ILE A 198 -4.48 6.42 -19.29
C ILE A 198 -3.12 6.65 -19.96
N HIS A 199 -2.04 6.10 -19.40
CA HIS A 199 -0.68 6.16 -19.97
C HIS A 199 -0.11 4.75 -20.08
N PRO A 200 -0.41 3.98 -21.16
CA PRO A 200 0.29 2.73 -21.42
C PRO A 200 1.78 3.07 -21.60
N GLN A 201 2.62 2.59 -20.68
CA GLN A 201 4.07 2.77 -20.78
C GLN A 201 4.54 2.12 -22.09
N PHE A 202 5.23 2.90 -22.92
CA PHE A 202 5.99 2.40 -24.08
C PHE A 202 7.24 1.66 -23.58
N ASP A 203 7.06 0.55 -22.92
CA ASP A 203 8.14 -0.37 -22.53
C ASP A 203 8.33 -1.42 -23.62
N ASN A 204 8.65 -1.00 -24.84
CA ASN A 204 9.22 -1.87 -25.88
C ASN A 204 9.90 -1.02 -26.96
N LEU A 205 10.96 -0.31 -26.58
CA LEU A 205 11.97 0.07 -27.56
C LEU A 205 13.17 -0.86 -27.37
N GLU A 206 13.11 -1.97 -28.11
CA GLU A 206 14.27 -2.82 -28.39
C GLU A 206 15.48 -1.96 -28.75
N SER A 207 16.57 -2.22 -28.04
CA SER A 207 17.87 -1.64 -28.34
C SER A 207 18.24 -1.94 -29.81
N PRO A 208 18.60 -0.95 -30.65
CA PRO A 208 19.02 -1.24 -32.00
C PRO A 208 20.33 -2.04 -31.98
N ASN A 209 20.20 -3.21 -32.56
CA ASN A 209 21.22 -4.20 -32.86
C ASN A 209 22.54 -3.54 -33.33
N LYS A 210 23.62 -3.71 -32.56
CA LYS A 210 24.98 -3.37 -33.01
C LYS A 210 25.34 -4.24 -34.20
N LYS A 211 25.15 -3.73 -35.40
CA LYS A 211 25.77 -4.29 -36.60
C LYS A 211 27.28 -4.20 -36.48
N THR A 212 27.89 -5.36 -36.36
CA THR A 212 29.32 -5.58 -36.57
C THR A 212 29.78 -5.00 -37.90
N LEU A 213 30.59 -3.95 -37.87
CA LEU A 213 31.41 -3.52 -39.00
C LEU A 213 32.58 -4.50 -39.13
N SER A 214 32.45 -5.43 -40.05
CA SER A 214 33.59 -6.19 -40.58
C SER A 214 34.38 -5.30 -41.49
N ASN A 215 35.63 -5.07 -41.17
CA ASN A 215 36.63 -4.40 -41.95
C ASN A 215 37.15 -5.37 -43.02
N PRO A 216 37.12 -5.08 -44.31
CA PRO A 216 37.94 -5.81 -45.30
C PRO A 216 39.32 -5.16 -45.42
N LYS A 217 40.34 -5.94 -45.10
CA LYS A 217 41.71 -5.69 -45.55
C LYS A 217 41.77 -6.03 -47.04
N ASN A 218 42.15 -5.10 -47.87
CA ASN A 218 43.30 -5.12 -48.79
C ASN A 218 43.47 -3.74 -49.38
#